data_9dfefecc11abf94b58a6395b7b605915
#
_entry.id   9dfefecc11abf94b58a6395b7b605915
#
_cell.length_a   1.000
_cell.length_b   1.000
_cell.length_c   1.000
_cell.angle_alpha   90.00
_cell.angle_beta   90.00
_cell.angle_gamma   90.00
#
_symmetry.space_group_name_H-M   'P 1'
#
loop_
_entity.id
_entity.type
_entity.pdbx_description
1 polymer ?
#
loop_
_entity_poly.entity_id
_entity_poly.type
_entity_poly.pdbx_seq_one_letter_code
_entity_poly.pdbx_strand_id
1 'polypeptide(L)'
;MNKNLLALLGIAPVLSPLHTLANNRPDPRPNIIFFLVDDMGWQDTSLPFWTEKTMYNERYETPNMERLARQGMMFTQAYASSISSPTRCSLMTGANAARHRVTNWTLQKNKTTDAQSEVLQLPDWNYNGIAQVEGTNHTFVAKSFVQYLKDSGYHTIHCGKAHWGAIDTPGENPCHFGFETNIAGHAAGGLATYLSELNYGHDEKGNPTSLMSIPGLEKYWKTGTFVTEALTQEALKALDKAKEYNQPFYLYMSHYAIHIPIDKDMRFYDKYKKKGMSDKEAAYASLIEGMDKSLGDIMDWLEKNGEADNTIILFCGDNGGYATGKEWRDEPLYTQNAPLTCGKGSAYEGGIREPMIVSWPGVTQPNTRCDKYVIVEDYFPSILEMAGITDWKAPQTVDGVSFVPLLKQTGDPSEGRSLYWNCPNLWGEQGPGIGATCTVRQGKWKLIYFYETGKKELYDIPADISEKHNLAERYPDVVKSLSANLGEFLRSSGAQRPSFKKTGKPCPWPDEI
;
A
#
# COMPACT_ATOMS: atom_id res chain seq x y z
N MET A 1 61.22 77.51 17.61
CA MET A 1 61.51 76.23 16.95
C MET A 1 60.24 75.35 17.06
N ASN A 2 59.45 75.39 15.97
CA ASN A 2 58.14 74.66 15.92
C ASN A 2 58.34 73.27 15.46
N LYS A 3 57.68 72.34 16.11
CA LYS A 3 57.43 70.99 15.58
C LYS A 3 55.92 70.72 15.54
N ASN A 4 55.39 70.72 14.33
CA ASN A 4 54.02 70.33 14.04
C ASN A 4 53.85 68.82 14.21
N LEU A 5 52.80 68.44 14.92
CA LEU A 5 52.35 67.03 15.08
C LEU A 5 51.12 66.88 14.18
N LEU A 6 51.23 66.13 13.06
CA LEU A 6 50.09 65.72 12.23
C LEU A 6 49.43 64.51 12.85
N ALA A 7 48.16 64.66 13.20
CA ALA A 7 47.31 63.54 13.60
C ALA A 7 46.72 62.87 12.35
N LEU A 8 47.06 61.58 12.08
CA LEU A 8 46.40 60.74 11.12
C LEU A 8 45.12 60.13 11.72
N LEU A 9 43.99 60.55 11.21
CA LEU A 9 42.71 59.92 11.43
C LEU A 9 42.62 58.64 10.57
N GLY A 10 42.69 57.46 11.18
CA GLY A 10 42.46 56.18 10.55
C GLY A 10 40.96 55.94 10.36
N ILE A 11 40.50 55.89 9.11
CA ILE A 11 39.16 55.44 8.75
C ILE A 11 39.18 53.88 8.71
N ALA A 12 38.53 53.25 9.66
CA ALA A 12 38.28 51.82 9.63
C ALA A 12 37.14 51.52 8.67
N PRO A 13 37.27 50.55 7.75
CA PRO A 13 36.14 50.13 6.91
C PRO A 13 35.13 49.39 7.76
N VAL A 14 33.89 49.87 7.75
CA VAL A 14 32.71 49.16 8.27
C VAL A 14 32.40 48.04 7.29
N LEU A 15 32.76 46.82 7.64
CA LEU A 15 32.32 45.63 6.96
C LEU A 15 30.84 45.41 7.31
N SER A 16 29.95 45.80 6.42
CA SER A 16 28.54 45.35 6.45
C SER A 16 28.49 43.85 6.24
N PRO A 17 27.70 43.09 7.03
CA PRO A 17 27.52 41.68 6.74
C PRO A 17 26.76 41.55 5.41
N LEU A 18 27.42 40.99 4.39
CA LEU A 18 26.76 40.47 3.21
C LEU A 18 25.74 39.44 3.69
N HIS A 19 24.47 39.82 3.74
CA HIS A 19 23.39 38.84 3.74
C HIS A 19 23.51 38.09 2.41
N THR A 20 24.02 36.88 2.46
CA THR A 20 23.86 35.90 1.39
C THR A 20 22.36 35.76 1.18
N LEU A 21 21.84 36.40 0.12
CA LEU A 21 20.53 36.04 -0.43
C LEU A 21 20.61 34.55 -0.72
N ALA A 22 19.94 33.76 0.11
CA ALA A 22 19.71 32.34 -0.19
C ALA A 22 19.15 32.30 -1.62
N ASN A 23 19.82 31.58 -2.49
CA ASN A 23 19.34 31.33 -3.84
C ASN A 23 17.98 30.62 -3.73
N ASN A 24 16.90 31.35 -3.87
CA ASN A 24 15.52 30.86 -3.96
C ASN A 24 15.29 30.14 -5.30
N ARG A 25 16.15 29.18 -5.66
CA ARG A 25 15.79 28.21 -6.68
C ARG A 25 14.97 27.13 -5.99
N PRO A 26 13.80 26.77 -6.54
CA PRO A 26 13.04 25.63 -6.03
C PRO A 26 13.94 24.40 -5.99
N ASP A 27 13.78 23.55 -5.00
CA ASP A 27 14.46 22.25 -4.94
C ASP A 27 14.14 21.50 -6.25
N PRO A 28 15.12 21.04 -7.02
CA PRO A 28 14.88 20.35 -8.29
C PRO A 28 14.29 18.95 -8.13
N ARG A 29 14.22 18.44 -6.89
CA ARG A 29 13.66 17.11 -6.63
C ARG A 29 12.14 17.13 -6.76
N PRO A 30 11.54 16.04 -7.30
CA PRO A 30 10.09 15.99 -7.48
C PRO A 30 9.35 15.87 -6.15
N ASN A 31 8.16 16.43 -6.08
CA ASN A 31 7.17 16.03 -5.09
C ASN A 31 6.72 14.60 -5.39
N ILE A 32 6.29 13.87 -4.37
CA ILE A 32 5.84 12.48 -4.52
C ILE A 32 4.51 12.31 -3.81
N ILE A 33 3.51 11.80 -4.51
CA ILE A 33 2.22 11.40 -3.96
C ILE A 33 2.11 9.89 -4.11
N PHE A 34 1.93 9.20 -2.99
CA PHE A 34 1.60 7.79 -2.96
C PHE A 34 0.11 7.66 -2.58
N PHE A 35 -0.71 7.30 -3.57
CA PHE A 35 -2.15 7.17 -3.41
C PHE A 35 -2.50 5.68 -3.27
N LEU A 36 -2.81 5.24 -2.06
CA LEU A 36 -3.09 3.85 -1.72
C LEU A 36 -4.58 3.66 -1.42
N VAL A 37 -5.18 2.66 -2.06
CA VAL A 37 -6.60 2.31 -1.91
C VAL A 37 -6.72 0.97 -1.17
N ASP A 38 -7.64 0.89 -0.23
CA ASP A 38 -7.87 -0.27 0.62
C ASP A 38 -8.90 -1.22 -0.01
N ASP A 39 -8.58 -2.51 -0.09
CA ASP A 39 -9.48 -3.58 -0.61
C ASP A 39 -9.98 -3.36 -2.06
N MET A 40 -9.24 -2.66 -2.92
CA MET A 40 -9.64 -2.41 -4.30
C MET A 40 -9.33 -3.62 -5.19
N GLY A 41 -10.36 -4.19 -5.79
CA GLY A 41 -10.19 -5.24 -6.80
C GLY A 41 -9.51 -4.74 -8.08
N TRP A 42 -8.78 -5.63 -8.75
CA TRP A 42 -8.01 -5.31 -9.97
C TRP A 42 -8.85 -4.70 -11.09
N GLN A 43 -10.14 -4.99 -11.13
CA GLN A 43 -11.10 -4.48 -12.10
C GLN A 43 -12.20 -3.58 -11.49
N ASP A 44 -12.04 -3.12 -10.25
CA ASP A 44 -12.98 -2.19 -9.61
C ASP A 44 -12.79 -0.74 -10.12
N THR A 45 -12.76 -0.58 -11.45
CA THR A 45 -12.44 0.67 -12.14
C THR A 45 -13.01 0.65 -13.55
N SER A 46 -13.29 1.80 -14.15
CA SER A 46 -13.61 1.90 -15.59
C SER A 46 -12.39 1.67 -16.50
N LEU A 47 -11.17 1.72 -15.94
CA LEU A 47 -9.91 1.50 -16.64
C LEU A 47 -9.57 0.00 -16.65
N PRO A 48 -9.60 -0.70 -17.80
CA PRO A 48 -9.30 -2.12 -17.84
C PRO A 48 -7.80 -2.39 -17.64
N PHE A 49 -7.46 -3.11 -16.58
CA PHE A 49 -6.09 -3.59 -16.34
C PHE A 49 -5.79 -4.89 -17.10
N TRP A 50 -6.80 -5.61 -17.51
CA TRP A 50 -6.68 -6.76 -18.41
C TRP A 50 -6.70 -6.35 -19.87
N THR A 51 -6.41 -7.29 -20.78
CA THR A 51 -6.50 -7.10 -22.24
C THR A 51 -7.93 -6.96 -22.73
N GLU A 52 -8.88 -7.52 -21.97
CA GLU A 52 -10.30 -7.46 -22.25
C GLU A 52 -11.03 -6.58 -21.23
N LYS A 53 -11.99 -5.81 -21.71
CA LYS A 53 -12.90 -5.06 -20.85
C LYS A 53 -13.89 -6.02 -20.20
N THR A 54 -14.02 -5.94 -18.88
CA THR A 54 -14.96 -6.76 -18.11
C THR A 54 -16.24 -6.00 -17.79
N MET A 55 -17.27 -6.72 -17.31
CA MET A 55 -18.50 -6.10 -16.82
C MET A 55 -18.25 -5.10 -15.66
N TYR A 56 -17.19 -5.29 -14.87
CA TYR A 56 -16.84 -4.38 -13.79
C TYR A 56 -16.35 -3.04 -14.32
N ASN A 57 -15.55 -3.04 -15.39
CA ASN A 57 -15.09 -1.82 -16.03
C ASN A 57 -16.23 -1.01 -16.68
N GLU A 58 -17.35 -1.64 -16.98
CA GLU A 58 -18.56 -0.97 -17.47
C GLU A 58 -19.48 -0.46 -16.36
N ARG A 59 -19.36 -1.07 -15.18
CA ARG A 59 -20.17 -0.78 -14.01
C ARG A 59 -19.74 0.49 -13.29
N TYR A 60 -18.43 0.65 -13.13
CA TYR A 60 -17.84 1.74 -12.34
C TYR A 60 -17.42 2.93 -13.20
N GLU A 61 -17.39 4.11 -12.59
CA GLU A 61 -16.90 5.33 -13.21
C GLU A 61 -15.71 5.87 -12.43
N THR A 62 -14.53 5.79 -13.03
CA THR A 62 -13.26 6.26 -12.45
C THR A 62 -12.49 7.15 -13.43
N PRO A 63 -13.08 8.32 -13.83
CA PRO A 63 -12.50 9.19 -14.85
C PRO A 63 -11.12 9.76 -14.47
N ASN A 64 -10.80 9.87 -13.17
CA ASN A 64 -9.53 10.38 -12.72
C ASN A 64 -8.42 9.33 -12.75
N MET A 65 -8.74 8.06 -12.49
CA MET A 65 -7.81 6.96 -12.79
C MET A 65 -7.51 6.88 -14.28
N GLU A 66 -8.52 7.07 -15.15
CA GLU A 66 -8.30 7.15 -16.59
C GLU A 66 -7.43 8.36 -16.96
N ARG A 67 -7.64 9.52 -16.32
CA ARG A 67 -6.81 10.72 -16.50
C ARG A 67 -5.36 10.45 -16.09
N LEU A 68 -5.13 9.84 -14.94
CA LEU A 68 -3.80 9.46 -14.46
C LEU A 68 -3.11 8.48 -15.42
N ALA A 69 -3.83 7.45 -15.90
CA ALA A 69 -3.30 6.48 -16.87
C ALA A 69 -2.92 7.13 -18.21
N ARG A 70 -3.70 8.11 -18.67
CA ARG A 70 -3.35 8.90 -19.87
C ARG A 70 -2.10 9.73 -19.69
N GLN A 71 -1.77 10.16 -18.48
CA GLN A 71 -0.56 10.94 -18.15
C GLN A 71 0.65 10.07 -17.81
N GLY A 72 0.44 8.79 -17.50
CA GLY A 72 1.45 7.90 -16.98
C GLY A 72 1.50 6.52 -17.63
N MET A 73 2.04 5.59 -16.88
CA MET A 73 2.21 4.18 -17.24
C MET A 73 1.35 3.31 -16.31
N MET A 74 0.59 2.40 -16.87
CA MET A 74 -0.23 1.43 -16.16
C MET A 74 0.50 0.09 -16.06
N PHE A 75 0.57 -0.48 -14.86
CA PHE A 75 1.16 -1.80 -14.61
C PHE A 75 0.07 -2.85 -14.52
N THR A 76 0.16 -3.88 -15.34
CA THR A 76 -0.85 -4.96 -15.39
C THR A 76 -0.54 -6.11 -14.45
N GLN A 77 0.68 -6.15 -13.87
CA GLN A 77 1.18 -7.21 -13.00
C GLN A 77 1.87 -6.63 -11.77
N ALA A 78 1.17 -5.76 -11.03
CA ALA A 78 1.61 -5.29 -9.72
C ALA A 78 1.05 -6.21 -8.64
N TYR A 79 1.87 -6.50 -7.63
CA TYR A 79 1.56 -7.46 -6.57
C TYR A 79 1.72 -6.87 -5.18
N ALA A 80 0.87 -7.33 -4.27
CA ALA A 80 0.93 -7.05 -2.84
C ALA A 80 0.81 -8.35 -2.04
N SER A 81 0.82 -8.27 -0.71
CA SER A 81 0.34 -9.39 0.12
C SER A 81 -1.18 -9.49 0.04
N SER A 82 -1.73 -10.65 0.40
CA SER A 82 -3.18 -10.88 0.30
C SER A 82 -4.02 -10.16 1.37
N ILE A 83 -3.39 -9.49 2.35
CA ILE A 83 -4.01 -8.72 3.43
C ILE A 83 -3.22 -7.44 3.74
N SER A 84 -3.92 -6.45 4.31
CA SER A 84 -3.42 -5.08 4.46
C SER A 84 -2.15 -4.92 5.30
N SER A 85 -2.06 -5.44 6.56
CA SER A 85 -0.88 -5.19 7.40
C SER A 85 0.42 -5.74 6.81
N PRO A 86 0.49 -7.00 6.30
CA PRO A 86 1.67 -7.49 5.62
C PRO A 86 2.12 -6.58 4.47
N THR A 87 1.19 -6.16 3.59
CA THR A 87 1.47 -5.24 2.49
C THR A 87 2.03 -3.92 2.98
N ARG A 88 1.37 -3.30 3.96
CA ARG A 88 1.74 -1.96 4.44
C ARG A 88 3.05 -1.97 5.21
N CYS A 89 3.36 -3.06 5.92
CA CYS A 89 4.66 -3.27 6.56
C CYS A 89 5.77 -3.49 5.51
N SER A 90 5.52 -4.32 4.48
CA SER A 90 6.45 -4.51 3.35
C SER A 90 6.71 -3.20 2.62
N LEU A 91 5.67 -2.41 2.34
CA LEU A 91 5.81 -1.08 1.71
C LEU A 91 6.74 -0.17 2.52
N MET A 92 6.54 -0.06 3.83
CA MET A 92 7.32 0.84 4.68
C MET A 92 8.78 0.39 4.85
N THR A 93 9.03 -0.91 4.87
CA THR A 93 10.34 -1.48 5.24
C THR A 93 11.15 -2.03 4.07
N GLY A 94 10.52 -2.27 2.91
CA GLY A 94 11.11 -2.97 1.77
C GLY A 94 11.40 -4.45 2.04
N ALA A 95 11.03 -4.97 3.22
CA ALA A 95 11.24 -6.35 3.61
C ALA A 95 10.02 -7.20 3.27
N ASN A 96 10.24 -8.43 2.81
CA ASN A 96 9.17 -9.37 2.53
C ASN A 96 8.47 -9.85 3.82
N ALA A 97 7.18 -10.18 3.73
CA ALA A 97 6.38 -10.64 4.86
C ALA A 97 6.97 -11.89 5.56
N ALA A 98 7.65 -12.77 4.83
CA ALA A 98 8.38 -13.89 5.38
C ALA A 98 9.49 -13.45 6.36
N ARG A 99 10.12 -12.29 6.11
CA ARG A 99 11.20 -11.74 6.92
C ARG A 99 10.70 -10.90 8.08
N HIS A 100 9.79 -9.93 7.81
CA HIS A 100 9.28 -9.10 8.89
C HIS A 100 8.24 -9.81 9.78
N ARG A 101 7.72 -10.95 9.36
CA ARG A 101 6.80 -11.82 10.13
C ARG A 101 5.53 -11.12 10.63
N VAL A 102 5.10 -10.05 9.97
CA VAL A 102 3.74 -9.52 10.10
C VAL A 102 2.91 -10.21 9.03
N THR A 103 2.31 -11.35 9.36
CA THR A 103 1.73 -12.30 8.41
C THR A 103 0.21 -12.38 8.49
N ASN A 104 -0.39 -11.57 9.38
CA ASN A 104 -1.83 -11.35 9.48
C ASN A 104 -2.08 -9.87 9.84
N TRP A 105 -3.33 -9.43 9.97
CA TRP A 105 -3.66 -8.05 10.32
C TRP A 105 -3.45 -7.77 11.81
N THR A 106 -2.99 -6.56 12.13
CA THR A 106 -2.69 -6.12 13.50
C THR A 106 -3.83 -5.29 14.06
N LEU A 107 -4.06 -5.30 15.38
CA LEU A 107 -5.00 -4.39 16.03
C LEU A 107 -4.68 -4.11 17.50
N GLN A 108 -4.64 -5.13 18.34
CA GLN A 108 -4.47 -4.99 19.79
C GLN A 108 -3.10 -5.48 20.24
N LYS A 109 -2.46 -4.69 21.09
CA LYS A 109 -1.14 -5.04 21.66
C LYS A 109 -1.14 -6.43 22.29
N ASN A 110 -0.14 -7.22 21.94
CA ASN A 110 0.08 -8.56 22.45
C ASN A 110 -1.08 -9.53 22.21
N LYS A 111 -1.86 -9.29 21.15
CA LYS A 111 -2.96 -10.19 20.76
C LYS A 111 -2.86 -10.53 19.27
N THR A 112 -2.87 -11.81 18.97
CA THR A 112 -3.03 -12.29 17.60
C THR A 112 -4.48 -12.12 17.13
N THR A 113 -4.63 -11.92 15.83
CA THR A 113 -5.93 -11.87 15.13
C THR A 113 -6.21 -13.18 14.38
N ASP A 114 -5.38 -14.19 14.57
CA ASP A 114 -5.51 -15.46 13.88
C ASP A 114 -6.82 -16.17 14.22
N ALA A 115 -7.44 -16.71 13.18
CA ALA A 115 -8.53 -17.65 13.36
C ALA A 115 -8.04 -18.99 13.92
N GLN A 116 -8.92 -19.72 14.57
CA GLN A 116 -8.61 -21.04 15.12
C GLN A 116 -8.52 -22.09 14.00
N SER A 117 -7.63 -23.06 14.18
CA SER A 117 -7.54 -24.25 13.33
C SER A 117 -7.69 -25.49 14.19
N GLU A 118 -8.39 -26.48 13.70
CA GLU A 118 -8.46 -27.81 14.35
C GLU A 118 -7.21 -28.66 14.06
N VAL A 119 -6.53 -28.39 12.97
CA VAL A 119 -5.40 -29.17 12.46
C VAL A 119 -4.05 -28.56 12.78
N LEU A 120 -3.95 -27.24 12.60
CA LEU A 120 -2.69 -26.51 12.69
C LEU A 120 -2.52 -25.76 14.01
N GLN A 121 -1.35 -25.88 14.60
CA GLN A 121 -0.82 -24.91 15.55
C GLN A 121 -0.12 -23.83 14.74
N LEU A 122 -0.71 -22.62 14.74
CA LEU A 122 -0.17 -21.48 13.99
C LEU A 122 1.11 -20.97 14.65
N PRO A 123 2.06 -20.43 13.87
CA PRO A 123 3.29 -19.86 14.41
C PRO A 123 3.01 -18.54 15.13
N ASP A 124 3.83 -18.24 16.11
CA ASP A 124 3.87 -16.90 16.69
C ASP A 124 4.46 -15.89 15.68
N TRP A 125 3.91 -14.68 15.61
CA TRP A 125 4.28 -13.68 14.62
C TRP A 125 4.38 -12.27 15.21
N ASN A 126 4.77 -11.28 14.43
CA ASN A 126 4.93 -9.91 14.88
C ASN A 126 3.61 -9.13 14.88
N TYR A 127 2.64 -9.55 15.68
CA TYR A 127 1.30 -8.96 15.76
C TYR A 127 1.27 -7.54 16.35
N ASN A 128 2.37 -7.06 16.92
CA ASN A 128 2.55 -5.67 17.30
C ASN A 128 3.08 -4.81 16.13
N GLY A 129 3.35 -5.41 14.96
CA GLY A 129 3.70 -4.72 13.73
C GLY A 129 5.17 -4.38 13.58
N ILE A 130 5.45 -3.15 13.14
CA ILE A 130 6.81 -2.65 12.94
C ILE A 130 7.17 -1.55 13.93
N ALA A 131 8.48 -1.36 14.17
CA ALA A 131 9.05 -0.30 14.99
C ALA A 131 10.36 0.21 14.38
N GLN A 132 10.75 1.46 14.63
CA GLN A 132 12.07 1.96 14.22
C GLN A 132 13.14 1.76 15.29
N VAL A 133 12.74 1.42 16.51
CA VAL A 133 13.63 1.17 17.66
C VAL A 133 13.22 -0.11 18.38
N GLU A 134 14.18 -0.76 19.01
CA GLU A 134 13.95 -1.93 19.85
C GLU A 134 13.16 -1.58 21.12
N GLY A 135 12.61 -2.59 21.80
CA GLY A 135 11.93 -2.44 23.09
C GLY A 135 10.47 -2.88 23.13
N THR A 136 9.86 -3.17 21.97
CA THR A 136 8.50 -3.73 21.89
C THR A 136 8.58 -5.16 21.36
N ASN A 137 8.10 -6.13 22.15
CA ASN A 137 8.04 -7.53 21.72
C ASN A 137 7.10 -7.70 20.53
N HIS A 138 7.29 -8.76 19.74
CA HIS A 138 6.49 -9.07 18.56
C HIS A 138 6.38 -7.88 17.57
N THR A 139 7.49 -7.18 17.38
CA THR A 139 7.66 -6.16 16.35
C THR A 139 8.87 -6.48 15.48
N PHE A 140 8.81 -6.07 14.24
CA PHE A 140 9.97 -6.06 13.36
C PHE A 140 10.62 -4.67 13.40
N VAL A 141 11.90 -4.61 13.75
CA VAL A 141 12.64 -3.36 13.83
C VAL A 141 13.24 -3.02 12.46
N ALA A 142 12.84 -1.86 11.93
CA ALA A 142 13.26 -1.43 10.60
C ALA A 142 13.20 0.09 10.46
N LYS A 143 14.04 0.68 9.62
CA LYS A 143 13.93 2.08 9.22
C LYS A 143 13.03 2.18 7.99
N SER A 144 11.99 3.01 8.03
CA SER A 144 11.08 3.24 6.91
C SER A 144 11.74 4.05 5.79
N PHE A 145 11.29 3.89 4.54
CA PHE A 145 11.76 4.76 3.45
C PHE A 145 11.36 6.23 3.69
N VAL A 146 10.25 6.48 4.39
CA VAL A 146 9.78 7.83 4.71
C VAL A 146 10.75 8.56 5.64
N GLN A 147 11.41 7.83 6.56
CA GLN A 147 12.45 8.44 7.39
C GLN A 147 13.65 8.91 6.55
N TYR A 148 14.01 8.20 5.47
CA TYR A 148 15.05 8.65 4.55
C TYR A 148 14.60 9.88 3.75
N LEU A 149 13.34 9.94 3.31
CA LEU A 149 12.79 11.13 2.67
C LEU A 149 12.86 12.34 3.59
N LYS A 150 12.40 12.21 4.84
CA LYS A 150 12.49 13.26 5.87
C LYS A 150 13.93 13.69 6.13
N ASP A 151 14.84 12.74 6.36
CA ASP A 151 16.25 13.01 6.61
C ASP A 151 16.92 13.75 5.43
N SER A 152 16.36 13.59 4.23
CA SER A 152 16.81 14.26 3.00
C SER A 152 16.08 15.58 2.72
N GLY A 153 15.22 16.05 3.63
CA GLY A 153 14.58 17.37 3.53
C GLY A 153 13.23 17.39 2.81
N TYR A 154 12.57 16.24 2.64
CA TYR A 154 11.17 16.22 2.23
C TYR A 154 10.26 16.60 3.40
N HIS A 155 9.23 17.40 3.13
CA HIS A 155 8.11 17.55 4.06
C HIS A 155 7.16 16.36 3.89
N THR A 156 6.98 15.57 4.97
CA THR A 156 6.33 14.26 4.90
C THR A 156 4.95 14.26 5.56
N ILE A 157 3.92 13.90 4.80
CA ILE A 157 2.50 13.97 5.19
C ILE A 157 1.87 12.58 5.08
N HIS A 158 1.29 12.12 6.18
CA HIS A 158 0.42 10.95 6.23
C HIS A 158 -1.04 11.38 6.30
N CYS A 159 -1.91 10.78 5.50
CA CYS A 159 -3.35 11.02 5.51
C CYS A 159 -4.13 9.72 5.33
N GLY A 160 -4.91 9.33 6.34
CA GLY A 160 -5.79 8.16 6.33
C GLY A 160 -5.23 6.94 7.04
N LYS A 161 -5.45 5.74 6.50
CA LYS A 161 -5.11 4.45 7.13
C LYS A 161 -3.60 4.22 7.23
N ALA A 162 -3.10 3.89 8.43
CA ALA A 162 -1.72 3.47 8.68
C ALA A 162 -1.58 1.94 8.72
N HIS A 163 -2.06 1.32 9.78
CA HIS A 163 -2.15 -0.14 9.95
C HIS A 163 -0.78 -0.86 9.91
N TRP A 164 0.24 -0.27 10.56
CA TRP A 164 1.59 -0.84 10.64
C TRP A 164 1.90 -1.51 11.98
N GLY A 165 0.98 -1.46 12.92
CA GLY A 165 1.12 -2.07 14.23
C GLY A 165 -0.12 -1.92 15.09
N ALA A 166 -0.09 -2.57 16.26
CA ALA A 166 -1.20 -2.60 17.20
C ALA A 166 -1.32 -1.30 18.00
N ILE A 167 -2.47 -1.08 18.62
CA ILE A 167 -2.72 0.00 19.58
C ILE A 167 -1.66 -0.05 20.71
N ASP A 168 -1.21 1.09 21.18
CA ASP A 168 -0.14 1.25 22.20
C ASP A 168 1.21 0.62 21.78
N THR A 169 1.47 0.53 20.48
CA THR A 169 2.79 0.13 19.94
C THR A 169 3.35 1.21 19.03
N PRO A 170 4.66 1.19 18.70
CA PRO A 170 5.23 2.20 17.81
C PRO A 170 4.53 2.28 16.44
N GLY A 171 4.04 1.17 15.90
CA GLY A 171 3.35 1.09 14.61
C GLY A 171 1.98 1.75 14.54
N GLU A 172 1.43 2.18 15.68
CA GLU A 172 0.18 2.92 15.73
C GLU A 172 0.29 4.33 15.16
N ASN A 173 1.42 5.01 15.42
CA ASN A 173 1.59 6.43 15.08
C ASN A 173 2.52 6.64 13.89
N PRO A 174 2.01 7.12 12.74
CA PRO A 174 2.82 7.45 11.57
C PRO A 174 4.02 8.35 11.83
N CYS A 175 3.93 9.26 12.80
CA CYS A 175 5.04 10.16 13.13
C CYS A 175 6.29 9.41 13.65
N HIS A 176 6.14 8.18 14.15
CA HIS A 176 7.27 7.34 14.54
C HIS A 176 8.05 6.79 13.33
N PHE A 177 7.52 6.92 12.11
CA PHE A 177 8.10 6.38 10.87
C PHE A 177 8.57 7.45 9.89
N GLY A 178 8.77 8.69 10.38
CA GLY A 178 9.31 9.78 9.58
C GLY A 178 8.26 10.73 9.00
N PHE A 179 6.98 10.54 9.27
CA PHE A 179 5.97 11.53 8.91
C PHE A 179 5.99 12.71 9.89
N GLU A 180 5.91 13.93 9.38
CA GLU A 180 5.84 15.17 10.17
C GLU A 180 4.40 15.55 10.46
N THR A 181 3.48 15.19 9.55
CA THR A 181 2.05 15.40 9.70
C THR A 181 1.34 14.06 9.67
N ASN A 182 0.44 13.81 10.64
CA ASN A 182 -0.46 12.66 10.64
C ASN A 182 -1.91 13.13 10.67
N ILE A 183 -2.68 12.78 9.64
CA ILE A 183 -4.10 13.06 9.50
C ILE A 183 -4.85 11.73 9.58
N ALA A 184 -5.58 11.51 10.67
CA ALA A 184 -6.44 10.34 10.88
C ALA A 184 -5.75 8.97 10.81
N GLY A 185 -4.41 8.90 10.86
CA GLY A 185 -3.67 7.64 10.89
C GLY A 185 -3.57 7.05 12.28
N HIS A 186 -3.90 5.76 12.42
CA HIS A 186 -3.83 5.01 13.68
C HIS A 186 -3.68 3.50 13.44
N ALA A 187 -3.73 2.70 14.52
CA ALA A 187 -3.51 1.26 14.47
C ALA A 187 -4.57 0.47 13.68
N ALA A 188 -5.82 0.94 13.63
CA ALA A 188 -6.91 0.16 13.04
C ALA A 188 -6.78 0.04 11.52
N GLY A 189 -7.05 -1.18 11.04
CA GLY A 189 -6.98 -1.52 9.63
C GLY A 189 -8.26 -1.26 8.83
N GLY A 190 -9.30 -0.76 9.48
CA GLY A 190 -10.59 -0.39 8.90
C GLY A 190 -11.18 0.79 9.65
N LEU A 191 -12.46 1.04 9.45
CA LEU A 191 -13.18 2.12 10.10
C LEU A 191 -14.52 1.63 10.67
N ALA A 192 -15.01 2.32 11.70
CA ALA A 192 -16.33 2.01 12.28
C ALA A 192 -17.48 2.40 11.33
N THR A 193 -17.35 3.52 10.63
CA THR A 193 -18.29 4.04 9.64
C THR A 193 -17.67 5.20 8.87
N TYR A 194 -18.11 5.40 7.62
CA TYR A 194 -17.74 6.57 6.80
C TYR A 194 -18.60 7.81 7.10
N LEU A 195 -19.64 7.66 7.91
CA LEU A 195 -20.68 8.68 8.08
C LEU A 195 -20.32 9.68 9.19
N SER A 196 -20.30 10.97 8.85
CA SER A 196 -20.12 12.05 9.82
C SER A 196 -21.29 12.16 10.80
N GLU A 197 -22.49 11.71 10.42
CA GLU A 197 -23.67 11.65 11.25
C GLU A 197 -23.49 10.75 12.48
N LEU A 198 -22.62 9.75 12.36
CA LEU A 198 -22.20 8.84 13.42
C LEU A 198 -20.83 9.22 14.01
N ASN A 199 -20.37 10.46 13.80
CA ASN A 199 -19.11 11.00 14.28
C ASN A 199 -17.91 10.07 13.96
N TYR A 200 -17.95 9.38 12.80
CA TYR A 200 -16.95 8.39 12.38
C TYR A 200 -16.62 7.34 13.46
N GLY A 201 -17.64 6.94 14.24
CA GLY A 201 -17.52 5.94 15.28
C GLY A 201 -17.27 6.49 16.70
N HIS A 202 -17.60 7.75 16.97
CA HIS A 202 -17.52 8.33 18.32
C HIS A 202 -18.89 8.66 18.88
N ASP A 203 -19.02 8.63 20.21
CA ASP A 203 -20.19 9.08 20.91
C ASP A 203 -20.27 10.63 20.96
N GLU A 204 -21.36 11.17 21.51
CA GLU A 204 -21.58 12.62 21.63
C GLU A 204 -20.57 13.32 22.59
N LYS A 205 -19.79 12.56 23.37
CA LYS A 205 -18.74 13.06 24.26
C LYS A 205 -17.36 12.97 23.63
N GLY A 206 -17.27 12.41 22.43
CA GLY A 206 -16.01 12.22 21.71
C GLY A 206 -15.26 10.94 22.10
N ASN A 207 -15.87 10.01 22.84
CA ASN A 207 -15.23 8.74 23.13
C ASN A 207 -15.39 7.78 21.94
N PRO A 208 -14.37 6.99 21.58
CA PRO A 208 -14.51 5.99 20.54
C PRO A 208 -15.50 4.89 20.98
N THR A 209 -16.43 4.55 20.08
CA THR A 209 -17.41 3.46 20.29
C THR A 209 -16.88 2.13 19.79
N SER A 210 -15.75 2.13 19.07
CA SER A 210 -15.08 0.99 18.49
C SER A 210 -13.57 1.22 18.44
N LEU A 211 -12.78 0.15 18.42
CA LEU A 211 -11.34 0.23 18.12
C LEU A 211 -11.08 0.71 16.68
N MET A 212 -12.11 0.74 15.83
CA MET A 212 -12.07 1.21 14.45
C MET A 212 -12.55 2.66 14.29
N SER A 213 -12.78 3.41 15.39
CA SER A 213 -13.17 4.82 15.34
C SER A 213 -12.05 5.69 14.79
N ILE A 214 -12.33 6.59 13.86
CA ILE A 214 -11.31 7.40 13.17
C ILE A 214 -11.03 8.67 13.98
N PRO A 215 -9.77 8.88 14.44
CA PRO A 215 -9.39 10.07 15.20
C PRO A 215 -9.13 11.29 14.30
N GLY A 216 -9.15 12.50 14.89
CA GLY A 216 -8.61 13.72 14.27
C GLY A 216 -9.48 14.35 13.19
N LEU A 217 -10.74 13.92 13.06
CA LEU A 217 -11.72 14.47 12.11
C LEU A 217 -12.93 15.09 12.80
N GLU A 218 -12.83 15.50 14.07
CA GLU A 218 -13.95 15.98 14.91
C GLU A 218 -14.68 17.16 14.29
N LYS A 219 -13.98 18.04 13.58
CA LYS A 219 -14.56 19.21 12.90
C LYS A 219 -15.55 18.88 11.77
N TYR A 220 -15.56 17.63 11.32
CA TYR A 220 -16.47 17.14 10.29
C TYR A 220 -17.70 16.39 10.87
N TRP A 221 -17.75 16.17 12.19
CA TRP A 221 -18.87 15.48 12.81
C TRP A 221 -20.19 16.21 12.56
N LYS A 222 -21.25 15.45 12.24
CA LYS A 222 -22.60 15.97 11.95
C LYS A 222 -22.69 16.95 10.77
N THR A 223 -21.68 16.98 9.89
CA THR A 223 -21.67 17.93 8.75
C THR A 223 -22.21 17.35 7.45
N GLY A 224 -22.48 16.05 7.36
CA GLY A 224 -22.78 15.35 6.11
C GLY A 224 -21.53 15.02 5.27
N THR A 225 -20.32 15.34 5.75
CA THR A 225 -19.08 15.08 5.03
C THR A 225 -18.68 13.60 5.19
N PHE A 226 -18.49 12.89 4.10
CA PHE A 226 -18.05 11.50 4.08
C PHE A 226 -16.55 11.40 4.43
N VAL A 227 -16.08 10.30 5.09
CA VAL A 227 -14.66 10.17 5.50
C VAL A 227 -13.70 10.42 4.34
N THR A 228 -13.96 9.82 3.16
CA THR A 228 -13.11 9.98 1.98
C THR A 228 -12.97 11.44 1.57
N GLU A 229 -14.07 12.21 1.67
CA GLU A 229 -14.08 13.65 1.40
C GLU A 229 -13.34 14.44 2.47
N ALA A 230 -13.57 14.12 3.76
CA ALA A 230 -12.88 14.77 4.88
C ALA A 230 -11.35 14.60 4.78
N LEU A 231 -10.89 13.39 4.51
CA LEU A 231 -9.45 13.09 4.29
C LEU A 231 -8.89 13.89 3.11
N THR A 232 -9.62 13.96 2.00
CA THR A 232 -9.20 14.74 0.83
C THR A 232 -9.06 16.22 1.16
N GLN A 233 -10.04 16.80 1.84
CA GLN A 233 -10.00 18.21 2.26
C GLN A 233 -8.80 18.49 3.19
N GLU A 234 -8.50 17.58 4.11
CA GLU A 234 -7.36 17.73 5.00
C GLU A 234 -6.01 17.54 4.28
N ALA A 235 -5.94 16.60 3.34
CA ALA A 235 -4.75 16.43 2.51
C ALA A 235 -4.46 17.70 1.69
N LEU A 236 -5.48 18.31 1.06
CA LEU A 236 -5.32 19.56 0.30
C LEU A 236 -4.85 20.72 1.17
N LYS A 237 -5.38 20.86 2.39
CA LYS A 237 -4.90 21.88 3.36
C LYS A 237 -3.45 21.62 3.79
N ALA A 238 -3.06 20.35 3.95
CA ALA A 238 -1.68 20.01 4.27
C ALA A 238 -0.73 20.31 3.10
N LEU A 239 -1.17 20.10 1.87
CA LEU A 239 -0.43 20.48 0.67
C LEU A 239 -0.29 22.02 0.53
N ASP A 240 -1.37 22.78 0.80
CA ASP A 240 -1.29 24.26 0.83
C ASP A 240 -0.20 24.71 1.81
N LYS A 241 -0.15 24.11 3.00
CA LYS A 241 0.87 24.41 4.00
C LYS A 241 2.27 23.95 3.55
N ALA A 242 2.39 22.78 2.92
CA ALA A 242 3.67 22.25 2.44
C ALA A 242 4.36 23.20 1.44
N LYS A 243 3.58 23.87 0.57
CA LYS A 243 4.12 24.86 -0.36
C LYS A 243 4.85 26.04 0.31
N GLU A 244 4.45 26.37 1.54
CA GLU A 244 5.08 27.49 2.27
C GLU A 244 6.53 27.17 2.68
N TYR A 245 6.90 25.88 2.74
CA TYR A 245 8.22 25.45 3.23
C TYR A 245 9.33 25.49 2.17
N ASN A 246 9.00 25.70 0.89
CA ASN A 246 9.97 25.66 -0.22
C ASN A 246 10.84 24.38 -0.22
N GLN A 247 10.23 23.25 0.11
CA GLN A 247 10.80 21.91 0.16
C GLN A 247 9.93 20.97 -0.69
N PRO A 248 10.49 19.91 -1.28
CA PRO A 248 9.65 18.89 -1.89
C PRO A 248 8.80 18.21 -0.82
N PHE A 249 7.57 17.83 -1.17
CA PHE A 249 6.71 17.10 -0.25
C PHE A 249 6.55 15.63 -0.66
N TYR A 250 6.30 14.80 0.35
CA TYR A 250 5.82 13.44 0.20
C TYR A 250 4.45 13.33 0.86
N LEU A 251 3.40 13.06 0.08
CA LEU A 251 2.06 12.77 0.58
C LEU A 251 1.77 11.27 0.46
N TYR A 252 1.57 10.60 1.59
CA TYR A 252 1.00 9.26 1.65
C TYR A 252 -0.51 9.39 1.87
N MET A 253 -1.26 9.41 0.75
CA MET A 253 -2.73 9.45 0.75
C MET A 253 -3.26 8.02 0.78
N SER A 254 -3.57 7.53 1.95
CA SER A 254 -3.98 6.16 2.20
C SER A 254 -5.44 6.12 2.62
N HIS A 255 -6.33 5.93 1.66
CA HIS A 255 -7.77 5.88 1.94
C HIS A 255 -8.16 4.65 2.77
N TYR A 256 -9.23 4.80 3.59
CA TYR A 256 -9.98 3.67 4.11
C TYR A 256 -10.92 3.06 3.06
N ALA A 257 -11.30 3.85 2.03
CA ALA A 257 -12.07 3.34 0.90
C ALA A 257 -11.21 2.33 0.10
N ILE A 258 -11.77 1.21 -0.30
CA ILE A 258 -13.18 0.85 -0.29
C ILE A 258 -13.49 -0.28 0.73
N HIS A 259 -12.77 -0.29 1.85
CA HIS A 259 -12.92 -1.29 2.93
C HIS A 259 -14.32 -1.23 3.55
N ILE A 260 -14.79 -2.36 4.08
CA ILE A 260 -16.02 -2.45 4.87
C ILE A 260 -15.94 -1.58 6.15
N PRO A 261 -17.11 -1.05 6.65
CA PRO A 261 -18.48 -1.22 6.16
C PRO A 261 -18.70 -0.51 4.83
N ILE A 262 -19.68 -0.98 4.04
CA ILE A 262 -20.03 -0.37 2.75
C ILE A 262 -21.12 0.67 2.98
N ASP A 263 -20.73 1.81 3.51
CA ASP A 263 -21.64 2.95 3.67
C ASP A 263 -21.89 3.66 2.33
N LYS A 264 -23.03 4.35 2.24
CA LYS A 264 -23.46 5.03 1.02
C LYS A 264 -22.82 6.42 0.93
N ASP A 265 -21.93 6.64 -0.03
CA ASP A 265 -21.53 8.00 -0.36
C ASP A 265 -22.63 8.67 -1.20
N MET A 266 -23.46 9.48 -0.54
CA MET A 266 -24.64 10.09 -1.16
C MET A 266 -24.31 11.06 -2.29
N ARG A 267 -23.05 11.49 -2.45
CA ARG A 267 -22.61 12.31 -3.59
C ARG A 267 -22.76 11.54 -4.92
N PHE A 268 -22.65 10.19 -4.87
CA PHE A 268 -22.62 9.31 -6.05
C PHE A 268 -23.67 8.20 -6.01
N TYR A 269 -24.15 7.79 -4.84
CA TYR A 269 -25.02 6.62 -4.66
C TYR A 269 -26.27 6.63 -5.56
N ASP A 270 -26.99 7.75 -5.61
CA ASP A 270 -28.25 7.85 -6.37
C ASP A 270 -28.05 7.67 -7.87
N LYS A 271 -26.89 8.03 -8.40
CA LYS A 271 -26.53 7.81 -9.81
C LYS A 271 -26.51 6.33 -10.13
N TYR A 272 -25.88 5.52 -9.29
CA TYR A 272 -25.79 4.07 -9.48
C TYR A 272 -27.12 3.37 -9.24
N LYS A 273 -27.94 3.87 -8.32
CA LYS A 273 -29.32 3.39 -8.15
C LYS A 273 -30.16 3.61 -9.41
N LYS A 274 -30.05 4.76 -10.06
CA LYS A 274 -30.74 5.07 -11.33
C LYS A 274 -30.27 4.17 -12.48
N LYS A 275 -29.04 3.64 -12.43
CA LYS A 275 -28.53 2.63 -13.37
C LYS A 275 -29.07 1.21 -13.08
N GLY A 276 -29.89 1.01 -12.07
CA GLY A 276 -30.52 -0.27 -11.74
C GLY A 276 -29.69 -1.16 -10.80
N MET A 277 -28.62 -0.68 -10.19
CA MET A 277 -27.85 -1.47 -9.24
C MET A 277 -28.64 -1.71 -7.95
N SER A 278 -28.38 -2.84 -7.28
CA SER A 278 -28.88 -3.10 -5.94
C SER A 278 -28.34 -2.05 -4.94
N ASP A 279 -28.90 -2.00 -3.74
CA ASP A 279 -28.45 -1.05 -2.71
C ASP A 279 -26.98 -1.26 -2.32
N LYS A 280 -26.55 -2.54 -2.18
CA LYS A 280 -25.18 -2.88 -1.82
C LYS A 280 -24.20 -2.54 -2.94
N GLU A 281 -24.54 -2.90 -4.19
CA GLU A 281 -23.67 -2.63 -5.34
C GLU A 281 -23.57 -1.14 -5.66
N ALA A 282 -24.66 -0.39 -5.49
CA ALA A 282 -24.65 1.07 -5.64
C ALA A 282 -23.84 1.76 -4.53
N ALA A 283 -23.90 1.25 -3.30
CA ALA A 283 -23.08 1.74 -2.19
C ALA A 283 -21.58 1.48 -2.48
N TYR A 284 -21.22 0.27 -2.89
CA TYR A 284 -19.86 -0.06 -3.25
C TYR A 284 -19.33 0.80 -4.40
N ALA A 285 -20.11 0.95 -5.47
CA ALA A 285 -19.75 1.82 -6.59
C ALA A 285 -19.57 3.28 -6.16
N SER A 286 -20.36 3.75 -5.20
CA SER A 286 -20.23 5.11 -4.67
C SER A 286 -18.93 5.33 -3.88
N LEU A 287 -18.41 4.30 -3.17
CA LEU A 287 -17.11 4.35 -2.51
C LEU A 287 -15.98 4.45 -3.53
N ILE A 288 -16.05 3.66 -4.60
CA ILE A 288 -15.07 3.69 -5.70
C ILE A 288 -15.01 5.08 -6.34
N GLU A 289 -16.16 5.65 -6.69
CA GLU A 289 -16.20 6.97 -7.31
C GLU A 289 -15.78 8.10 -6.35
N GLY A 290 -16.10 7.97 -5.05
CA GLY A 290 -15.63 8.90 -4.03
C GLY A 290 -14.12 8.90 -3.89
N MET A 291 -13.50 7.73 -3.96
CA MET A 291 -12.05 7.57 -3.99
C MET A 291 -11.43 8.16 -5.27
N ASP A 292 -12.01 7.87 -6.44
CA ASP A 292 -11.57 8.43 -7.72
C ASP A 292 -11.68 9.95 -7.75
N LYS A 293 -12.75 10.51 -7.19
CA LYS A 293 -12.88 11.96 -7.02
C LYS A 293 -11.77 12.55 -6.18
N SER A 294 -11.37 11.88 -5.09
CA SER A 294 -10.24 12.32 -4.26
C SER A 294 -8.95 12.41 -5.07
N LEU A 295 -8.67 11.41 -5.91
CA LEU A 295 -7.54 11.45 -6.84
C LEU A 295 -7.63 12.65 -7.78
N GLY A 296 -8.81 12.92 -8.34
CA GLY A 296 -9.07 14.08 -9.19
C GLY A 296 -8.83 15.40 -8.48
N ASP A 297 -9.35 15.56 -7.27
CA ASP A 297 -9.19 16.80 -6.49
C ASP A 297 -7.71 17.10 -6.18
N ILE A 298 -6.90 16.06 -5.91
CA ILE A 298 -5.46 16.21 -5.71
C ILE A 298 -4.77 16.58 -7.03
N MET A 299 -5.10 15.95 -8.15
CA MET A 299 -4.54 16.29 -9.46
C MET A 299 -4.91 17.72 -9.88
N ASP A 300 -6.15 18.16 -9.63
CA ASP A 300 -6.60 19.53 -9.90
C ASP A 300 -5.87 20.55 -9.02
N TRP A 301 -5.61 20.21 -7.75
CA TRP A 301 -4.79 21.03 -6.87
C TRP A 301 -3.38 21.19 -7.41
N LEU A 302 -2.74 20.11 -7.88
CA LEU A 302 -1.41 20.17 -8.48
C LEU A 302 -1.37 21.08 -9.71
N GLU A 303 -2.33 20.96 -10.62
CA GLU A 303 -2.42 21.80 -11.81
C GLU A 303 -2.64 23.28 -11.44
N LYS A 304 -3.61 23.56 -10.57
CA LYS A 304 -3.93 24.91 -10.10
C LYS A 304 -2.74 25.59 -9.44
N ASN A 305 -1.90 24.83 -8.76
CA ASN A 305 -0.77 25.34 -7.99
C ASN A 305 0.57 25.35 -8.75
N GLY A 306 0.59 24.84 -10.00
CA GLY A 306 1.79 24.78 -10.82
C GLY A 306 2.78 23.69 -10.37
N GLU A 307 2.30 22.66 -9.64
CA GLU A 307 3.10 21.57 -9.11
C GLU A 307 3.01 20.28 -9.97
N ALA A 308 2.09 20.25 -10.95
CA ALA A 308 1.81 19.04 -11.73
C ALA A 308 3.03 18.51 -12.49
N ASP A 309 3.83 19.38 -13.09
CA ASP A 309 5.00 19.00 -13.88
C ASP A 309 6.18 18.55 -13.02
N ASN A 310 6.15 18.82 -11.70
CA ASN A 310 7.20 18.40 -10.75
C ASN A 310 6.68 17.42 -9.69
N THR A 311 5.58 16.70 -9.94
CA THR A 311 5.02 15.75 -8.99
C THR A 311 4.89 14.37 -9.60
N ILE A 312 5.44 13.36 -8.91
CA ILE A 312 5.24 11.94 -9.20
C ILE A 312 3.99 11.48 -8.48
N ILE A 313 3.09 10.79 -9.18
CA ILE A 313 1.93 10.15 -8.58
C ILE A 313 2.06 8.63 -8.76
N LEU A 314 2.04 7.89 -7.64
CA LEU A 314 1.96 6.44 -7.59
C LEU A 314 0.58 6.07 -7.04
N PHE A 315 -0.21 5.36 -7.82
CA PHE A 315 -1.52 4.82 -7.43
C PHE A 315 -1.44 3.31 -7.35
N CYS A 316 -1.92 2.70 -6.24
CA CYS A 316 -2.08 1.24 -6.15
C CYS A 316 -3.11 0.81 -5.10
N GLY A 317 -3.55 -0.47 -5.17
CA GLY A 317 -4.26 -1.17 -4.09
C GLY A 317 -3.30 -1.77 -3.05
N ASP A 318 -3.83 -2.16 -1.88
CA ASP A 318 -3.04 -2.80 -0.83
C ASP A 318 -3.23 -4.33 -0.76
N ASN A 319 -4.32 -4.84 -1.27
CA ASN A 319 -4.65 -6.26 -1.47
C ASN A 319 -5.88 -6.38 -2.36
N GLY A 320 -6.16 -7.58 -2.86
CA GLY A 320 -7.32 -7.82 -3.69
C GLY A 320 -8.65 -7.44 -3.06
N GLY A 321 -9.64 -7.14 -3.88
CA GLY A 321 -10.98 -6.75 -3.45
C GLY A 321 -11.65 -7.83 -2.59
N TYR A 322 -12.46 -7.39 -1.63
CA TYR A 322 -13.14 -8.27 -0.68
C TYR A 322 -14.19 -9.13 -1.39
N ALA A 323 -14.03 -10.44 -1.36
CA ALA A 323 -14.77 -11.40 -2.17
C ALA A 323 -15.58 -12.42 -1.37
N THR A 324 -15.54 -12.40 -0.04
CA THR A 324 -16.14 -13.42 0.82
C THR A 324 -17.43 -13.01 1.51
N GLY A 325 -17.70 -11.72 1.71
CA GLY A 325 -18.79 -11.21 2.51
C GLY A 325 -20.10 -10.94 1.76
N LYS A 326 -21.05 -11.88 1.79
CA LYS A 326 -22.42 -11.66 1.25
C LYS A 326 -23.21 -10.57 1.96
N GLU A 327 -22.86 -10.23 3.17
CA GLU A 327 -23.52 -9.17 3.94
C GLU A 327 -23.28 -7.77 3.32
N TRP A 328 -22.14 -7.60 2.63
CA TRP A 328 -21.73 -6.33 2.04
C TRP A 328 -21.96 -6.23 0.53
N ARG A 329 -21.95 -7.36 -0.20
CA ARG A 329 -22.07 -7.44 -1.65
C ARG A 329 -23.13 -8.45 -2.07
N ASP A 330 -23.78 -8.22 -3.21
CA ASP A 330 -24.75 -9.15 -3.80
C ASP A 330 -24.14 -10.06 -4.87
N GLU A 331 -22.88 -9.83 -5.23
CA GLU A 331 -22.14 -10.69 -6.14
C GLU A 331 -22.01 -12.13 -5.61
N PRO A 332 -21.95 -13.14 -6.47
CA PRO A 332 -21.61 -14.50 -6.05
C PRO A 332 -20.25 -14.51 -5.35
N LEU A 333 -20.12 -15.30 -4.29
CA LEU A 333 -18.86 -15.42 -3.55
C LEU A 333 -17.69 -15.74 -4.48
N TYR A 334 -16.55 -15.10 -4.22
CA TYR A 334 -15.25 -15.32 -4.87
C TYR A 334 -15.18 -14.89 -6.35
N THR A 335 -16.11 -14.08 -6.85
CA THR A 335 -16.15 -13.63 -8.25
C THR A 335 -15.86 -12.16 -8.46
N GLN A 336 -15.77 -11.37 -7.39
CA GLN A 336 -15.65 -9.90 -7.46
C GLN A 336 -14.42 -9.39 -8.19
N ASN A 337 -13.36 -10.20 -8.25
CA ASN A 337 -12.09 -9.83 -8.92
C ASN A 337 -11.94 -10.47 -10.31
N ALA A 338 -12.99 -11.07 -10.86
CA ALA A 338 -12.92 -11.75 -12.15
C ALA A 338 -12.29 -10.86 -13.25
N PRO A 339 -11.43 -11.41 -14.10
CA PRO A 339 -11.17 -12.84 -14.33
C PRO A 339 -10.27 -13.52 -13.28
N LEU A 340 -9.70 -12.77 -12.34
CA LEU A 340 -8.86 -13.31 -11.28
C LEU A 340 -9.69 -14.12 -10.29
N THR A 341 -9.14 -15.21 -9.77
CA THR A 341 -9.83 -16.08 -8.82
C THR A 341 -9.77 -15.51 -7.42
N CYS A 342 -10.92 -15.52 -6.74
CA CYS A 342 -11.11 -15.10 -5.36
C CYS A 342 -10.81 -13.62 -5.12
N GLY A 343 -10.19 -13.26 -3.99
CA GLY A 343 -9.90 -11.90 -3.56
C GLY A 343 -9.10 -11.87 -2.28
N LYS A 344 -9.24 -10.82 -1.48
CA LYS A 344 -8.55 -10.60 -0.19
C LYS A 344 -8.37 -11.89 0.60
N GLY A 345 -7.17 -12.12 1.13
CA GLY A 345 -6.80 -13.30 1.89
C GLY A 345 -6.35 -14.50 1.07
N SER A 346 -6.58 -14.50 -0.26
CA SER A 346 -6.26 -15.62 -1.14
C SER A 346 -4.83 -15.57 -1.68
N ALA A 347 -4.21 -16.73 -1.83
CA ALA A 347 -2.94 -16.88 -2.54
C ALA A 347 -3.10 -16.82 -4.07
N TYR A 348 -4.33 -16.89 -4.60
CA TYR A 348 -4.60 -16.71 -6.02
C TYR A 348 -4.44 -15.25 -6.46
N GLU A 349 -4.36 -15.03 -7.78
CA GLU A 349 -4.16 -13.71 -8.37
C GLU A 349 -5.16 -12.67 -7.84
N GLY A 350 -6.42 -13.05 -7.62
CA GLY A 350 -7.44 -12.15 -7.10
C GLY A 350 -7.16 -11.59 -5.70
N GLY A 351 -6.31 -12.25 -4.91
CA GLY A 351 -5.95 -11.79 -3.57
C GLY A 351 -4.69 -10.93 -3.51
N ILE A 352 -3.81 -11.06 -4.51
CA ILE A 352 -2.45 -10.47 -4.46
C ILE A 352 -2.11 -9.55 -5.63
N ARG A 353 -2.93 -9.51 -6.69
CA ARG A 353 -2.68 -8.67 -7.88
C ARG A 353 -3.49 -7.39 -7.81
N GLU A 354 -2.79 -6.24 -7.95
CA GLU A 354 -3.32 -4.92 -7.66
C GLU A 354 -3.34 -4.03 -8.89
N PRO A 355 -4.30 -3.08 -8.99
CA PRO A 355 -4.20 -1.99 -9.94
C PRO A 355 -3.03 -1.08 -9.56
N MET A 356 -2.20 -0.71 -10.53
CA MET A 356 -1.09 0.23 -10.33
C MET A 356 -0.93 1.16 -11.52
N ILE A 357 -0.80 2.46 -11.24
CA ILE A 357 -0.52 3.49 -12.23
C ILE A 357 0.59 4.40 -11.68
N VAL A 358 1.57 4.73 -12.51
CA VAL A 358 2.62 5.69 -12.15
C VAL A 358 2.67 6.79 -13.19
N SER A 359 2.53 8.03 -12.76
CA SER A 359 2.79 9.22 -13.56
C SER A 359 4.03 9.94 -13.02
N TRP A 360 5.07 10.03 -13.84
CA TRP A 360 6.29 10.78 -13.56
C TRP A 360 6.57 11.70 -14.75
N PRO A 361 6.18 12.98 -14.66
CA PRO A 361 6.35 13.94 -15.75
C PRO A 361 7.80 13.98 -16.28
N GLY A 362 7.94 13.93 -17.58
CA GLY A 362 9.24 13.90 -18.25
C GLY A 362 10.00 12.57 -18.20
N VAL A 363 9.48 11.54 -17.50
CA VAL A 363 10.11 10.23 -17.36
C VAL A 363 9.21 9.11 -17.89
N THR A 364 7.99 8.96 -17.35
CA THR A 364 7.04 7.97 -17.87
C THR A 364 6.51 8.39 -19.23
N GLN A 365 6.50 7.48 -20.19
CA GLN A 365 5.79 7.73 -21.45
C GLN A 365 4.28 7.69 -21.20
N PRO A 366 3.55 8.76 -21.54
CA PRO A 366 2.10 8.84 -21.32
C PRO A 366 1.33 7.73 -22.05
N ASN A 367 0.24 7.28 -21.44
CA ASN A 367 -0.70 6.30 -21.98
C ASN A 367 -0.03 4.98 -22.39
N THR A 368 0.94 4.52 -21.61
CA THR A 368 1.64 3.25 -21.82
C THR A 368 1.22 2.18 -20.81
N ARG A 369 1.50 0.91 -21.17
CA ARG A 369 1.26 -0.26 -20.32
C ARG A 369 2.58 -1.01 -20.11
N CYS A 370 2.81 -1.45 -18.88
CA CYS A 370 3.91 -2.32 -18.51
C CYS A 370 3.33 -3.68 -18.09
N ASP A 371 3.80 -4.75 -18.73
CA ASP A 371 3.41 -6.14 -18.44
C ASP A 371 4.43 -6.87 -17.56
N LYS A 372 5.45 -6.16 -17.08
CA LYS A 372 6.45 -6.70 -16.16
C LYS A 372 5.91 -6.70 -14.74
N TYR A 373 6.31 -7.72 -13.95
CA TYR A 373 5.80 -7.81 -12.59
C TYR A 373 6.67 -7.04 -11.59
N VAL A 374 5.97 -6.38 -10.68
CA VAL A 374 6.53 -5.67 -9.52
C VAL A 374 5.80 -6.13 -8.26
N ILE A 375 6.42 -5.99 -7.09
CA ILE A 375 5.81 -6.33 -5.81
C ILE A 375 5.98 -5.19 -4.82
N VAL A 376 5.17 -5.18 -3.77
CA VAL A 376 5.09 -4.07 -2.82
C VAL A 376 6.43 -3.68 -2.18
N GLU A 377 7.34 -4.62 -1.95
CA GLU A 377 8.69 -4.33 -1.43
C GLU A 377 9.51 -3.42 -2.35
N ASP A 378 9.20 -3.43 -3.65
CA ASP A 378 9.92 -2.67 -4.68
C ASP A 378 9.70 -1.17 -4.58
N TYR A 379 8.63 -0.72 -3.93
CA TYR A 379 8.37 0.70 -3.73
C TYR A 379 9.44 1.36 -2.85
N PHE A 380 9.98 0.65 -1.85
CA PHE A 380 11.01 1.19 -0.96
C PHE A 380 12.23 1.72 -1.74
N PRO A 381 12.98 0.89 -2.51
CA PRO A 381 14.11 1.38 -3.28
C PRO A 381 13.69 2.30 -4.43
N SER A 382 12.50 2.09 -5.03
CA SER A 382 12.05 2.90 -6.16
C SER A 382 11.73 4.34 -5.76
N ILE A 383 11.03 4.55 -4.64
CA ILE A 383 10.70 5.89 -4.15
C ILE A 383 11.97 6.64 -3.75
N LEU A 384 12.94 5.96 -3.10
CA LEU A 384 14.22 6.57 -2.77
C LEU A 384 15.00 6.97 -4.04
N GLU A 385 15.02 6.12 -5.08
CA GLU A 385 15.62 6.45 -6.37
C GLU A 385 14.91 7.62 -7.06
N MET A 386 13.57 7.65 -7.06
CA MET A 386 12.76 8.76 -7.59
C MET A 386 13.08 10.08 -6.88
N ALA A 387 13.32 10.03 -5.58
CA ALA A 387 13.71 11.17 -4.76
C ALA A 387 15.19 11.57 -4.91
N GLY A 388 15.97 10.84 -5.73
CA GLY A 388 17.40 11.08 -5.90
C GLY A 388 18.26 10.63 -4.70
N ILE A 389 17.71 9.80 -3.81
CA ILE A 389 18.40 9.28 -2.63
C ILE A 389 19.01 7.92 -3.00
N THR A 390 20.28 7.88 -3.34
CA THR A 390 20.96 6.67 -3.83
C THR A 390 21.92 6.06 -2.82
N ASP A 391 22.44 6.86 -1.88
CA ASP A 391 23.37 6.40 -0.83
C ASP A 391 22.62 6.19 0.49
N TRP A 392 21.85 5.09 0.55
CA TRP A 392 21.14 4.69 1.76
C TRP A 392 21.57 3.29 2.22
N LYS A 393 21.53 3.08 3.52
CA LYS A 393 21.74 1.77 4.14
C LYS A 393 20.63 1.53 5.17
N ALA A 394 19.88 0.47 4.99
CA ALA A 394 18.86 0.06 5.93
C ALA A 394 19.43 -0.92 6.96
N PRO A 395 19.00 -0.85 8.24
CA PRO A 395 19.38 -1.85 9.25
C PRO A 395 18.78 -3.22 8.94
N GLN A 396 17.62 -3.26 8.29
CA GLN A 396 16.96 -4.47 7.82
C GLN A 396 17.42 -4.86 6.40
N THR A 397 17.21 -6.13 6.04
CA THR A 397 17.31 -6.56 4.64
C THR A 397 16.12 -5.98 3.86
N VAL A 398 16.41 -5.30 2.76
CA VAL A 398 15.43 -4.85 1.77
C VAL A 398 15.40 -5.91 0.67
N ASP A 399 14.24 -6.56 0.48
CA ASP A 399 14.02 -7.60 -0.53
C ASP A 399 13.59 -7.00 -1.88
N GLY A 400 13.11 -5.75 -1.86
CA GLY A 400 12.65 -5.02 -3.03
C GLY A 400 13.78 -4.63 -4.00
N VAL A 401 13.42 -4.51 -5.26
CA VAL A 401 14.28 -4.04 -6.36
C VAL A 401 13.62 -2.84 -7.03
N SER A 402 14.38 -1.79 -7.32
CA SER A 402 13.81 -0.61 -7.97
C SER A 402 13.20 -0.93 -9.33
N PHE A 403 11.94 -0.51 -9.54
CA PHE A 403 11.26 -0.58 -10.83
C PHE A 403 11.42 0.70 -11.67
N VAL A 404 12.23 1.65 -11.24
CA VAL A 404 12.51 2.88 -12.02
C VAL A 404 13.01 2.57 -13.43
N PRO A 405 13.84 1.52 -13.69
CA PRO A 405 14.19 1.15 -15.06
C PRO A 405 13.00 0.81 -15.96
N LEU A 406 11.90 0.26 -15.42
CA LEU A 406 10.66 0.04 -16.19
C LEU A 406 9.98 1.36 -16.57
N LEU A 407 9.93 2.32 -15.66
CA LEU A 407 9.36 3.65 -15.92
C LEU A 407 10.15 4.41 -16.99
N LYS A 408 11.48 4.30 -16.96
CA LYS A 408 12.41 4.89 -17.93
C LYS A 408 12.51 4.07 -19.22
N GLN A 409 11.95 2.86 -19.27
CA GLN A 409 12.09 1.89 -20.37
C GLN A 409 13.56 1.57 -20.71
N THR A 410 14.42 1.48 -19.69
CA THR A 410 15.88 1.26 -19.83
C THR A 410 16.32 -0.13 -19.39
N GLY A 411 15.45 -0.93 -18.82
CA GLY A 411 15.75 -2.29 -18.36
C GLY A 411 14.55 -3.00 -17.73
N ASP A 412 14.70 -4.29 -17.48
CA ASP A 412 13.68 -5.15 -16.86
C ASP A 412 14.22 -5.80 -15.58
N PRO A 413 13.99 -5.20 -14.39
CA PRO A 413 14.43 -5.79 -13.12
C PRO A 413 13.61 -7.02 -12.71
N SER A 414 12.55 -7.37 -13.43
CA SER A 414 11.76 -8.57 -13.18
C SER A 414 12.31 -9.81 -13.90
N GLU A 415 13.24 -9.63 -14.85
CA GLU A 415 13.80 -10.74 -15.64
C GLU A 415 14.56 -11.73 -14.73
N GLY A 416 14.13 -13.00 -14.76
CA GLY A 416 14.74 -14.06 -13.95
C GLY A 416 14.44 -13.99 -12.44
N ARG A 417 13.76 -12.96 -11.97
CA ARG A 417 13.43 -12.75 -10.56
C ARG A 417 12.26 -13.63 -10.12
N SER A 418 12.32 -14.06 -8.85
CA SER A 418 11.20 -14.69 -8.16
C SER A 418 10.52 -13.72 -7.20
N LEU A 419 9.19 -13.78 -7.12
CA LEU A 419 8.39 -13.12 -6.09
C LEU A 419 7.89 -14.18 -5.11
N TYR A 420 7.81 -13.83 -3.81
CA TYR A 420 7.49 -14.76 -2.75
C TYR A 420 6.42 -14.23 -1.81
N TRP A 421 5.55 -15.12 -1.36
CA TRP A 421 4.55 -14.86 -0.32
C TRP A 421 4.62 -15.96 0.73
N ASN A 422 4.48 -15.60 2.00
CA ASN A 422 4.35 -16.54 3.12
C ASN A 422 3.22 -16.07 4.03
N CYS A 423 2.12 -16.80 4.02
CA CYS A 423 0.93 -16.57 4.83
C CYS A 423 0.69 -17.80 5.73
N PRO A 424 1.52 -18.04 6.77
CA PRO A 424 1.44 -19.25 7.60
C PRO A 424 0.31 -19.18 8.62
N ASN A 425 -0.35 -18.03 8.76
CA ASN A 425 -1.43 -17.75 9.71
C ASN A 425 -2.80 -17.80 9.01
N LEU A 426 -3.87 -17.85 9.78
CA LEU A 426 -5.23 -17.92 9.25
C LEU A 426 -5.94 -16.57 9.44
N TRP A 427 -6.38 -15.99 8.34
CA TRP A 427 -7.08 -14.69 8.33
C TRP A 427 -8.47 -14.75 9.00
N GLY A 428 -9.18 -15.88 8.87
CA GLY A 428 -10.50 -16.09 9.47
C GLY A 428 -11.63 -16.30 8.47
N GLU A 429 -11.46 -15.85 7.24
CA GLU A 429 -12.38 -16.14 6.15
C GLU A 429 -12.02 -17.46 5.47
N GLN A 430 -12.98 -17.99 4.70
CA GLN A 430 -12.82 -19.20 3.92
C GLN A 430 -13.04 -18.92 2.43
N GLY A 431 -12.32 -19.62 1.59
CA GLY A 431 -12.44 -19.50 0.14
C GLY A 431 -11.29 -20.17 -0.62
N PRO A 432 -11.38 -20.17 -1.96
CA PRO A 432 -10.31 -20.68 -2.81
C PRO A 432 -8.98 -19.98 -2.54
N GLY A 433 -7.94 -20.75 -2.21
CA GLY A 433 -6.60 -20.22 -1.90
C GLY A 433 -6.48 -19.46 -0.59
N ILE A 434 -7.53 -19.33 0.22
CA ILE A 434 -7.50 -18.76 1.57
C ILE A 434 -7.09 -19.85 2.56
N GLY A 435 -6.05 -19.59 3.35
CA GLY A 435 -5.52 -20.53 4.33
C GLY A 435 -4.03 -20.33 4.58
N ALA A 436 -3.43 -21.27 5.34
CA ALA A 436 -1.99 -21.27 5.57
C ALA A 436 -1.25 -21.73 4.31
N THR A 437 -0.61 -20.78 3.61
CA THR A 437 0.03 -21.00 2.30
C THR A 437 1.39 -20.35 2.21
N CYS A 438 2.22 -20.84 1.28
CA CYS A 438 3.32 -20.06 0.72
C CYS A 438 3.35 -20.21 -0.81
N THR A 439 3.86 -19.19 -1.47
CA THR A 439 3.75 -19.05 -2.93
C THR A 439 5.05 -18.50 -3.51
N VAL A 440 5.44 -18.99 -4.69
CA VAL A 440 6.49 -18.40 -5.51
C VAL A 440 5.96 -18.15 -6.92
N ARG A 441 6.29 -17.00 -7.48
CA ARG A 441 6.14 -16.71 -8.90
C ARG A 441 7.50 -16.47 -9.54
N GLN A 442 7.79 -17.18 -10.63
CA GLN A 442 9.00 -16.97 -11.43
C GLN A 442 8.67 -17.04 -12.92
N GLY A 443 8.94 -15.97 -13.65
CA GLY A 443 8.57 -15.85 -15.05
C GLY A 443 7.06 -16.03 -15.24
N LYS A 444 6.66 -17.03 -16.04
CA LYS A 444 5.25 -17.35 -16.27
C LYS A 444 4.63 -18.26 -15.21
N TRP A 445 5.45 -18.95 -14.42
CA TRP A 445 4.99 -19.97 -13.48
C TRP A 445 4.69 -19.40 -12.10
N LYS A 446 3.60 -19.86 -11.51
CA LYS A 446 3.23 -19.62 -10.11
C LYS A 446 2.96 -20.95 -9.43
N LEU A 447 3.68 -21.22 -8.33
CA LEU A 447 3.49 -22.38 -7.48
C LEU A 447 2.90 -21.94 -6.15
N ILE A 448 1.77 -22.54 -5.74
CA ILE A 448 1.14 -22.36 -4.44
C ILE A 448 1.29 -23.66 -3.66
N TYR A 449 1.74 -23.57 -2.40
CA TYR A 449 1.85 -24.67 -1.47
C TYR A 449 0.95 -24.43 -0.27
N PHE A 450 0.17 -25.45 0.11
CA PHE A 450 -0.77 -25.43 1.22
C PHE A 450 -0.18 -26.20 2.40
N TYR A 451 0.13 -25.52 3.50
CA TYR A 451 0.79 -26.13 4.67
C TYR A 451 -0.01 -27.25 5.32
N GLU A 452 -1.34 -27.11 5.38
CA GLU A 452 -2.20 -28.10 6.05
C GLU A 452 -2.22 -29.44 5.34
N THR A 453 -2.23 -29.44 4.03
CA THR A 453 -2.44 -30.65 3.20
C THR A 453 -1.18 -31.14 2.48
N GLY A 454 -0.16 -30.29 2.38
CA GLY A 454 1.00 -30.55 1.53
C GLY A 454 0.70 -30.42 0.02
N LYS A 455 -0.53 -30.00 -0.34
CA LYS A 455 -0.93 -29.85 -1.75
C LYS A 455 -0.10 -28.77 -2.43
N LYS A 456 0.25 -29.03 -3.69
CA LYS A 456 0.89 -28.07 -4.60
C LYS A 456 0.00 -27.79 -5.80
N GLU A 457 -0.07 -26.53 -6.17
CA GLU A 457 -0.77 -26.09 -7.38
C GLU A 457 0.19 -25.27 -8.22
N LEU A 458 0.27 -25.58 -9.52
CA LEU A 458 1.12 -24.89 -10.49
C LEU A 458 0.28 -24.29 -11.60
N TYR A 459 0.52 -23.01 -11.91
CA TYR A 459 -0.21 -22.28 -12.93
C TYR A 459 0.72 -21.57 -13.91
N ASP A 460 0.33 -21.51 -15.19
CA ASP A 460 0.92 -20.66 -16.24
C ASP A 460 0.09 -19.39 -16.32
N ILE A 461 0.50 -18.34 -15.57
CA ILE A 461 -0.31 -17.14 -15.37
C ILE A 461 -0.66 -16.40 -16.67
N PRO A 462 0.24 -16.19 -17.63
CA PRO A 462 -0.12 -15.61 -18.91
C PRO A 462 -1.16 -16.40 -19.71
N ALA A 463 -1.15 -17.73 -19.61
CA ALA A 463 -2.07 -18.60 -20.33
C ALA A 463 -3.38 -18.87 -19.57
N ASP A 464 -3.36 -18.76 -18.24
CA ASP A 464 -4.48 -19.06 -17.34
C ASP A 464 -4.50 -18.07 -16.17
N ILE A 465 -4.84 -16.81 -16.47
CA ILE A 465 -4.91 -15.73 -15.48
C ILE A 465 -5.92 -16.01 -14.35
N SER A 466 -6.88 -16.89 -14.63
CA SER A 466 -7.93 -17.30 -13.69
C SER A 466 -7.55 -18.50 -12.83
N GLU A 467 -6.36 -19.08 -13.01
CA GLU A 467 -5.83 -20.21 -12.21
C GLU A 467 -6.81 -21.39 -12.11
N LYS A 468 -7.43 -21.75 -13.24
CA LYS A 468 -8.43 -22.84 -13.32
C LYS A 468 -7.82 -24.21 -13.58
N HIS A 469 -6.63 -24.25 -14.16
CA HIS A 469 -6.00 -25.50 -14.62
C HIS A 469 -4.70 -25.73 -13.86
N ASN A 470 -4.77 -26.52 -12.78
CA ASN A 470 -3.58 -26.95 -12.03
C ASN A 470 -2.71 -27.85 -12.92
N LEU A 471 -1.49 -27.41 -13.18
CA LEU A 471 -0.52 -28.08 -14.05
C LEU A 471 0.55 -28.86 -13.27
N ALA A 472 0.43 -29.02 -11.95
CA ALA A 472 1.47 -29.61 -11.11
C ALA A 472 1.83 -31.05 -11.53
N GLU A 473 0.83 -31.87 -11.87
CA GLU A 473 1.05 -33.26 -12.34
C GLU A 473 1.70 -33.29 -13.73
N ARG A 474 1.42 -32.29 -14.57
CA ARG A 474 1.93 -32.24 -15.95
C ARG A 474 3.39 -31.77 -16.03
N TYR A 475 3.83 -30.97 -15.07
CA TYR A 475 5.17 -30.36 -15.06
C TYR A 475 5.89 -30.60 -13.72
N PRO A 476 6.17 -31.87 -13.34
CA PRO A 476 6.76 -32.21 -12.05
C PRO A 476 8.16 -31.59 -11.84
N ASP A 477 8.96 -31.45 -12.91
CA ASP A 477 10.28 -30.85 -12.83
C ASP A 477 10.20 -29.35 -12.51
N VAL A 478 9.21 -28.64 -13.04
CA VAL A 478 8.94 -27.23 -12.71
C VAL A 478 8.52 -27.12 -11.24
N VAL A 479 7.62 -27.98 -10.79
CA VAL A 479 7.19 -28.03 -9.38
C VAL A 479 8.38 -28.24 -8.46
N LYS A 480 9.26 -29.21 -8.78
CA LYS A 480 10.46 -29.49 -8.00
C LYS A 480 11.41 -28.29 -7.93
N SER A 481 11.67 -27.63 -9.08
CA SER A 481 12.55 -26.46 -9.14
C SER A 481 11.99 -25.28 -8.34
N LEU A 482 10.70 -24.96 -8.51
CA LEU A 482 10.06 -23.87 -7.79
C LEU A 482 9.89 -24.18 -6.30
N SER A 483 9.64 -25.43 -5.91
CA SER A 483 9.62 -25.85 -4.51
C SER A 483 10.97 -25.65 -3.83
N ALA A 484 12.07 -26.02 -4.51
CA ALA A 484 13.43 -25.81 -4.00
C ALA A 484 13.73 -24.32 -3.84
N ASN A 485 13.41 -23.50 -4.85
CA ASN A 485 13.58 -22.05 -4.83
C ASN A 485 12.79 -21.41 -3.67
N LEU A 486 11.51 -21.78 -3.51
CA LEU A 486 10.67 -21.27 -2.43
C LEU A 486 11.18 -21.71 -1.05
N GLY A 487 11.53 -22.98 -0.87
CA GLY A 487 12.04 -23.52 0.38
C GLY A 487 13.36 -22.87 0.82
N GLU A 488 14.26 -22.58 -0.12
CA GLU A 488 15.51 -21.85 0.13
C GLU A 488 15.23 -20.41 0.60
N PHE A 489 14.34 -19.69 -0.09
CA PHE A 489 13.95 -18.33 0.30
C PHE A 489 13.32 -18.30 1.70
N LEU A 490 12.38 -19.21 1.99
CA LEU A 490 11.70 -19.26 3.28
C LEU A 490 12.69 -19.51 4.44
N ARG A 491 13.65 -20.41 4.27
CA ARG A 491 14.70 -20.67 5.28
C ARG A 491 15.66 -19.48 5.43
N SER A 492 16.15 -18.92 4.34
CA SER A 492 17.09 -17.81 4.37
C SER A 492 16.48 -16.49 4.89
N SER A 493 15.18 -16.28 4.70
CA SER A 493 14.44 -15.16 5.25
C SER A 493 14.07 -15.32 6.73
N GLY A 494 14.24 -16.53 7.30
CA GLY A 494 13.78 -16.86 8.66
C GLY A 494 12.27 -16.93 8.76
N ALA A 495 11.60 -17.31 7.67
CA ALA A 495 10.14 -17.46 7.63
C ALA A 495 9.62 -18.45 8.69
N GLN A 496 8.40 -18.24 9.10
CA GLN A 496 7.70 -19.12 10.03
C GLN A 496 6.78 -20.07 9.26
N ARG A 497 6.53 -21.23 9.86
CA ARG A 497 5.58 -22.24 9.35
C ARG A 497 4.74 -22.80 10.50
N PRO A 498 3.50 -23.24 10.24
CA PRO A 498 2.68 -23.91 11.27
C PRO A 498 3.23 -25.31 11.60
N SER A 499 2.69 -25.89 12.67
CA SER A 499 2.91 -27.28 13.08
C SER A 499 1.58 -28.02 13.12
N PHE A 500 1.62 -29.33 12.97
CA PHE A 500 0.43 -30.17 13.15
C PHE A 500 0.11 -30.37 14.65
N LYS A 501 -1.07 -29.96 15.12
CA LYS A 501 -1.49 -30.11 16.52
C LYS A 501 -1.40 -31.53 17.02
N LYS A 502 -1.78 -32.52 16.19
CA LYS A 502 -1.79 -33.94 16.53
C LYS A 502 -0.40 -34.52 16.84
N THR A 503 0.63 -34.03 16.17
CA THR A 503 1.99 -34.61 16.24
C THR A 503 3.01 -33.68 16.85
N GLY A 504 2.72 -32.39 16.93
CA GLY A 504 3.67 -31.33 17.29
C GLY A 504 4.78 -31.08 16.25
N LYS A 505 4.77 -31.83 15.14
CA LYS A 505 5.79 -31.67 14.09
C LYS A 505 5.50 -30.44 13.22
N PRO A 506 6.53 -29.67 12.85
CA PRO A 506 6.36 -28.60 11.86
C PRO A 506 5.82 -29.15 10.55
N CYS A 507 4.96 -28.39 9.88
CA CYS A 507 4.58 -28.70 8.52
C CYS A 507 5.83 -28.69 7.63
N PRO A 508 5.96 -29.61 6.67
CA PRO A 508 7.12 -29.63 5.79
C PRO A 508 7.21 -28.34 4.96
N TRP A 509 8.42 -27.95 4.60
CA TRP A 509 8.63 -26.95 3.56
C TRP A 509 8.26 -27.53 2.18
N PRO A 510 7.97 -26.69 1.18
CA PRO A 510 7.54 -27.19 -0.14
C PRO A 510 8.54 -28.14 -0.82
N ASP A 511 9.82 -28.03 -0.52
CA ASP A 511 10.89 -28.88 -1.06
C ASP A 511 11.18 -30.14 -0.24
N GLU A 512 10.51 -30.34 0.89
CA GLU A 512 10.67 -31.51 1.75
C GLU A 512 9.67 -32.65 1.40
N ILE A 513 8.74 -32.41 0.47
CA ILE A 513 7.75 -33.40 0.01
C ILE A 513 7.57 -33.38 -1.50
#